data_3bd738bb82abeff48fc22fb7403ee46e
#
_entry.id   3bd738bb82abeff48fc22fb7403ee46e
#
_cell.length_a   1.000
_cell.length_b   1.000
_cell.length_c   1.000
_cell.angle_alpha   90.00
_cell.angle_beta   90.00
_cell.angle_gamma   90.00
#
_symmetry.space_group_name_H-M   'P 1'
#
loop_
_entity.id
_entity.type
_entity.pdbx_description
1 polymer ?
#
loop_
_entity_poly.entity_id
_entity_poly.type
_entity_poly.pdbx_seq_one_letter_code
_entity_poly.pdbx_strand_id
1 'polypeptide(L)'
;MGIFIRFIKSLRKKEAPQEKIVKQSSPVSASDVAAPERSFSRLRQDGESYYFTNTVPYHEDRSFRAETIEKVFSFAYSMTFGREGAHRDHRSGGMHTRRKGEIFANTFQGKLAECAVCNFFHKIGFETVPDFETYDLGKWDTVDITVGGKEISVKSTKSFGQLLLLETKDWDKNACYIPNKDSGNGEYDAFVFIRLDPSCEELLKRCRMLYTDEADYEVLKGILMQRKWSYNCVGFITRDDLKYIIKNGFVLPQGAMLNGSTPMDAENYYIQTGDMRPMEELKNIVYP
;
A
#
# COMPACT_ATOMS: atom_id res chain seq x y z
N MET A 1 -35.19 14.70 45.06
CA MET A 1 -34.71 15.11 46.41
C MET A 1 -33.20 14.90 46.35
N GLY A 2 -32.38 15.82 46.41
CA GLY A 2 -32.15 17.23 46.76
C GLY A 2 -30.72 17.50 46.47
N ILE A 3 -30.48 18.59 45.88
CA ILE A 3 -29.98 19.89 46.36
C ILE A 3 -28.44 19.97 46.38
N PHE A 4 -27.90 20.69 45.38
CA PHE A 4 -27.10 21.91 45.41
C PHE A 4 -26.02 22.04 46.51
N ILE A 5 -24.77 22.45 46.11
CA ILE A 5 -24.25 23.77 46.49
C ILE A 5 -22.98 24.10 45.68
N ARG A 6 -23.00 25.30 45.04
CA ARG A 6 -21.89 26.08 44.50
C ARG A 6 -20.97 26.59 45.62
N PHE A 7 -19.68 26.63 45.39
CA PHE A 7 -18.79 27.61 46.05
C PHE A 7 -17.81 28.26 45.07
N ILE A 8 -18.05 29.54 44.85
CA ILE A 8 -17.12 30.48 44.25
C ILE A 8 -16.27 31.01 45.41
N LYS A 9 -14.93 31.05 45.25
CA LYS A 9 -14.09 31.99 45.98
C LYS A 9 -12.96 32.50 45.09
N SER A 10 -13.08 33.76 44.78
CA SER A 10 -12.10 34.74 44.34
C SER A 10 -10.94 34.89 45.35
N LEU A 11 -9.70 34.93 44.87
CA LEU A 11 -8.62 35.62 45.61
C LEU A 11 -7.47 36.02 44.68
N ARG A 12 -7.39 37.33 44.48
CA ARG A 12 -6.26 38.24 44.44
C ARG A 12 -4.94 37.84 43.76
N LYS A 13 -4.62 38.65 42.75
CA LYS A 13 -3.29 38.94 42.21
C LYS A 13 -2.27 39.27 43.32
N LYS A 14 -1.08 38.68 43.20
CA LYS A 14 0.16 39.23 43.71
C LYS A 14 1.15 39.33 42.55
N GLU A 15 1.58 40.53 42.25
CA GLU A 15 2.72 40.82 41.36
C GLU A 15 4.01 40.43 42.09
N ALA A 16 4.96 39.81 41.37
CA ALA A 16 6.33 39.58 41.80
C ALA A 16 7.30 40.00 40.69
N PRO A 17 8.56 40.36 41.01
CA PRO A 17 9.31 41.40 40.32
C PRO A 17 10.02 40.90 39.04
N GLN A 18 10.25 41.86 38.14
CA GLN A 18 11.00 41.71 36.89
C GLN A 18 12.50 41.34 37.16
N GLU A 19 12.90 40.15 36.75
CA GLU A 19 14.30 39.78 36.59
C GLU A 19 14.78 40.05 35.15
N LYS A 20 15.96 40.66 35.06
CA LYS A 20 16.64 41.06 33.84
C LYS A 20 17.00 39.83 33.01
N ILE A 21 16.50 39.78 31.77
CA ILE A 21 16.87 38.78 30.78
C ILE A 21 18.31 39.04 30.30
N VAL A 22 19.20 38.20 30.71
CA VAL A 22 20.55 38.06 30.12
C VAL A 22 20.34 37.28 28.81
N LYS A 23 20.65 37.90 27.66
CA LYS A 23 20.69 37.23 26.36
C LYS A 23 21.80 36.17 26.39
N GLN A 24 21.41 34.90 26.57
CA GLN A 24 22.25 33.77 26.23
C GLN A 24 22.12 33.50 24.73
N SER A 25 23.24 33.46 24.04
CA SER A 25 23.41 33.05 22.66
C SER A 25 22.86 31.65 22.46
N SER A 26 21.94 31.49 21.49
CA SER A 26 21.40 30.22 21.05
C SER A 26 22.51 29.26 20.62
N PRO A 27 22.47 27.98 21.03
CA PRO A 27 23.36 26.99 20.43
C PRO A 27 23.02 26.82 18.96
N VAL A 28 24.04 26.85 18.11
CA VAL A 28 24.04 26.55 16.70
C VAL A 28 23.32 25.20 16.55
N SER A 29 22.24 25.16 15.78
CA SER A 29 21.49 23.96 15.43
C SER A 29 22.45 22.91 14.88
N ALA A 30 22.32 21.68 15.40
CA ALA A 30 22.99 20.53 14.85
C ALA A 30 22.69 20.46 13.33
N SER A 31 23.78 20.40 12.57
CA SER A 31 23.83 20.36 11.13
C SER A 31 22.75 19.43 10.54
N ASP A 32 21.95 19.97 9.63
CA ASP A 32 21.27 19.22 8.59
C ASP A 32 22.31 18.43 7.78
N VAL A 33 22.64 17.25 8.25
CA VAL A 33 23.26 16.23 7.40
C VAL A 33 22.10 15.72 6.55
N ALA A 34 21.97 16.30 5.35
CA ALA A 34 21.06 15.78 4.35
C ALA A 34 21.32 14.28 4.21
N ALA A 35 20.28 13.46 4.41
CA ALA A 35 20.37 12.04 4.14
C ALA A 35 20.94 11.87 2.72
N PRO A 36 21.83 10.89 2.45
CA PRO A 36 22.42 10.72 1.13
C PRO A 36 21.32 10.66 0.10
N GLU A 37 21.41 11.52 -0.91
CA GLU A 37 20.40 11.64 -1.96
C GLU A 37 20.29 10.29 -2.65
N ARG A 38 19.15 9.59 -2.41
CA ARG A 38 18.94 8.26 -2.95
C ARG A 38 18.69 8.38 -4.44
N SER A 39 19.46 7.64 -5.23
CA SER A 39 19.28 7.57 -6.68
C SER A 39 18.28 6.47 -7.03
N PHE A 40 17.40 6.75 -7.99
CA PHE A 40 16.50 5.78 -8.60
C PHE A 40 16.90 5.54 -10.04
N SER A 41 16.85 4.30 -10.47
CA SER A 41 17.25 3.88 -11.81
C SER A 41 16.13 4.10 -12.82
N ARG A 42 16.43 4.73 -13.95
CA ARG A 42 15.47 4.87 -15.04
C ARG A 42 15.35 3.57 -15.85
N LEU A 43 14.14 3.28 -16.31
CA LEU A 43 13.95 2.27 -17.35
C LEU A 43 14.74 2.68 -18.61
N ARG A 44 15.34 1.71 -19.31
CA ARG A 44 15.94 1.95 -20.61
C ARG A 44 14.83 2.02 -21.64
N GLN A 45 14.75 3.13 -22.36
CA GLN A 45 13.77 3.32 -23.42
C GLN A 45 14.39 2.99 -24.79
N ASP A 46 13.61 2.33 -25.64
CA ASP A 46 13.94 2.02 -27.02
C ASP A 46 12.65 2.14 -27.85
N GLY A 47 12.49 3.25 -28.54
CA GLY A 47 11.22 3.62 -29.16
C GLY A 47 10.08 3.72 -28.13
N GLU A 48 9.02 2.96 -28.33
CA GLU A 48 7.88 2.87 -27.39
C GLU A 48 8.06 1.77 -26.33
N SER A 49 9.18 1.04 -26.36
CA SER A 49 9.47 -0.05 -25.44
C SER A 49 10.35 0.41 -24.28
N TYR A 50 10.02 -0.07 -23.09
CA TYR A 50 10.71 0.23 -21.85
C TYR A 50 11.21 -1.06 -21.20
N TYR A 51 12.48 -1.10 -20.80
CA TYR A 51 13.16 -2.26 -20.27
C TYR A 51 13.70 -2.01 -18.87
N PHE A 52 13.66 -3.02 -18.02
CA PHE A 52 14.22 -2.95 -16.68
C PHE A 52 15.75 -2.77 -16.73
N THR A 53 16.26 -2.00 -15.77
CA THR A 53 17.71 -1.75 -15.60
C THR A 53 18.19 -2.14 -14.21
N ASN A 54 17.30 -2.17 -13.22
CA ASN A 54 17.62 -2.50 -11.83
C ASN A 54 16.50 -3.34 -11.21
N THR A 55 16.72 -4.65 -11.15
CA THR A 55 15.73 -5.60 -10.64
C THR A 55 16.35 -6.57 -9.64
N VAL A 56 15.52 -7.15 -8.78
CA VAL A 56 15.90 -8.25 -7.90
C VAL A 56 15.13 -9.51 -8.28
N PRO A 57 15.76 -10.70 -8.27
CA PRO A 57 15.07 -11.96 -8.53
C PRO A 57 14.00 -12.23 -7.47
N TYR A 58 12.98 -13.01 -7.83
CA TYR A 58 12.04 -13.54 -6.84
C TYR A 58 12.72 -14.60 -5.98
N HIS A 59 12.50 -14.53 -4.69
CA HIS A 59 12.74 -15.63 -3.77
C HIS A 59 11.56 -15.77 -2.81
N GLU A 60 11.26 -16.98 -2.41
CA GLU A 60 10.20 -17.24 -1.45
C GLU A 60 10.67 -16.88 -0.04
N ASP A 61 10.09 -15.87 0.59
CA ASP A 61 10.36 -15.57 2.00
C ASP A 61 9.60 -16.52 2.92
N ARG A 62 8.34 -16.78 2.60
CA ARG A 62 7.45 -17.65 3.36
C ARG A 62 6.23 -18.08 2.55
N SER A 63 5.64 -19.22 2.94
CA SER A 63 4.31 -19.65 2.49
C SER A 63 3.24 -19.24 3.50
N PHE A 64 2.01 -18.98 3.00
CA PHE A 64 0.85 -18.78 3.86
C PHE A 64 0.35 -20.09 4.44
N ARG A 65 -0.23 -20.02 5.64
CA ARG A 65 -0.97 -21.14 6.25
C ARG A 65 -2.33 -21.31 5.57
N ALA A 66 -2.85 -22.53 5.57
CA ALA A 66 -4.15 -22.84 4.98
C ALA A 66 -5.27 -21.97 5.58
N GLU A 67 -5.25 -21.75 6.90
CA GLU A 67 -6.25 -20.94 7.60
C GLU A 67 -6.24 -19.47 7.13
N THR A 68 -5.04 -18.93 6.84
CA THR A 68 -4.91 -17.57 6.27
C THR A 68 -5.51 -17.51 4.88
N ILE A 69 -5.21 -18.49 4.03
CA ILE A 69 -5.73 -18.55 2.66
C ILE A 69 -7.26 -18.67 2.68
N GLU A 70 -7.81 -19.52 3.56
CA GLU A 70 -9.26 -19.73 3.70
C GLU A 70 -9.97 -18.45 4.17
N LYS A 71 -9.39 -17.76 5.16
CA LYS A 71 -9.94 -16.48 5.67
C LYS A 71 -9.94 -15.41 4.58
N VAL A 72 -8.83 -15.26 3.85
CA VAL A 72 -8.72 -14.31 2.74
C VAL A 72 -9.65 -14.68 1.59
N PHE A 73 -9.79 -15.98 1.28
CA PHE A 73 -10.74 -16.47 0.30
C PHE A 73 -12.18 -16.10 0.66
N SER A 74 -12.60 -16.40 1.89
CA SER A 74 -13.97 -16.11 2.35
C SER A 74 -14.27 -14.62 2.29
N PHE A 75 -13.34 -13.78 2.71
CA PHE A 75 -13.45 -12.33 2.60
C PHE A 75 -13.59 -11.88 1.13
N ALA A 76 -12.67 -12.28 0.26
CA ALA A 76 -12.69 -11.89 -1.16
C ALA A 76 -13.95 -12.39 -1.89
N TYR A 77 -14.43 -13.58 -1.54
CA TYR A 77 -15.66 -14.14 -2.10
C TYR A 77 -16.89 -13.34 -1.66
N SER A 78 -17.05 -13.08 -0.35
CA SER A 78 -18.15 -12.27 0.19
C SER A 78 -18.20 -10.89 -0.43
N MET A 79 -17.04 -10.25 -0.54
CA MET A 79 -16.90 -8.94 -1.14
C MET A 79 -17.27 -8.92 -2.63
N THR A 80 -17.03 -9.98 -3.39
CA THR A 80 -17.16 -9.97 -4.85
C THR A 80 -18.43 -10.64 -5.36
N PHE A 81 -18.68 -11.87 -4.92
CA PHE A 81 -19.80 -12.71 -5.36
C PHE A 81 -20.95 -12.73 -4.34
N GLY A 82 -20.67 -12.35 -3.07
CA GLY A 82 -21.68 -12.19 -2.04
C GLY A 82 -22.56 -10.95 -2.26
N ARG A 83 -23.48 -10.73 -1.34
CA ARG A 83 -24.31 -9.51 -1.31
C ARG A 83 -23.71 -8.40 -0.45
N GLU A 84 -22.57 -8.69 0.17
CA GLU A 84 -21.85 -7.82 1.11
C GLU A 84 -20.68 -7.18 0.36
N GLY A 85 -20.66 -5.87 0.31
CA GLY A 85 -19.54 -5.11 -0.23
C GLY A 85 -19.80 -4.42 -1.57
N ALA A 86 -19.25 -3.24 -1.67
CA ALA A 86 -19.24 -2.44 -2.88
C ALA A 86 -17.83 -2.39 -3.46
N HIS A 87 -17.70 -2.76 -4.70
CA HIS A 87 -16.45 -2.64 -5.44
C HIS A 87 -16.51 -1.51 -6.45
N ARG A 88 -15.35 -0.87 -6.70
CA ARG A 88 -15.20 -0.05 -7.89
C ARG A 88 -15.19 -0.95 -9.10
N ASP A 89 -16.14 -0.76 -10.02
CA ASP A 89 -16.21 -1.51 -11.28
C ASP A 89 -15.01 -1.20 -12.21
N HIS A 90 -14.33 -0.09 -11.99
CA HIS A 90 -13.18 0.33 -12.78
C HIS A 90 -11.93 0.48 -11.91
N ARG A 91 -10.75 0.12 -12.43
CA ARG A 91 -9.49 0.69 -11.94
C ARG A 91 -9.56 2.21 -12.14
N SER A 92 -9.00 2.96 -11.19
CA SER A 92 -8.85 4.39 -11.38
C SER A 92 -8.02 4.59 -12.67
N GLY A 93 -8.64 4.91 -13.81
CA GLY A 93 -7.99 5.20 -15.09
C GLY A 93 -8.08 4.19 -16.21
N GLY A 94 -8.42 2.95 -15.94
CA GLY A 94 -8.65 1.96 -17.00
C GLY A 94 -10.01 2.17 -17.69
N MET A 95 -10.05 2.08 -19.02
CA MET A 95 -11.30 2.05 -19.79
C MET A 95 -12.01 0.67 -19.69
N HIS A 96 -11.36 -0.30 -19.05
CA HIS A 96 -11.86 -1.66 -18.93
C HIS A 96 -12.72 -1.82 -17.67
N THR A 97 -14.01 -2.16 -17.86
CA THR A 97 -14.91 -2.59 -16.79
C THR A 97 -14.53 -4.00 -16.36
N ARG A 98 -14.10 -4.15 -15.10
CA ARG A 98 -13.68 -5.45 -14.56
C ARG A 98 -14.87 -6.35 -14.30
N ARG A 99 -14.73 -7.62 -14.67
CA ARG A 99 -15.67 -8.67 -14.27
C ARG A 99 -15.43 -9.09 -12.81
N LYS A 100 -16.41 -9.72 -12.19
CA LYS A 100 -16.32 -10.14 -10.78
C LYS A 100 -15.13 -11.07 -10.52
N GLY A 101 -14.78 -11.97 -11.43
CA GLY A 101 -13.58 -12.81 -11.29
C GLY A 101 -12.27 -12.01 -11.24
N GLU A 102 -12.16 -10.91 -12.00
CA GLU A 102 -11.00 -10.01 -11.94
C GLU A 102 -10.96 -9.24 -10.61
N ILE A 103 -12.12 -8.76 -10.15
CA ILE A 103 -12.25 -8.08 -8.85
C ILE A 103 -11.86 -9.05 -7.73
N PHE A 104 -12.37 -10.29 -7.76
CA PHE A 104 -12.00 -11.33 -6.81
C PHE A 104 -10.49 -11.58 -6.77
N ALA A 105 -9.86 -11.77 -7.93
CA ALA A 105 -8.42 -12.02 -8.00
C ALA A 105 -7.62 -10.87 -7.36
N ASN A 106 -8.00 -9.62 -7.66
CA ASN A 106 -7.35 -8.45 -7.10
C ASN A 106 -7.57 -8.32 -5.59
N THR A 107 -8.79 -8.54 -5.10
CA THR A 107 -9.13 -8.49 -3.66
C THR A 107 -8.39 -9.59 -2.90
N PHE A 108 -8.39 -10.81 -3.42
CA PHE A 108 -7.70 -11.94 -2.82
C PHE A 108 -6.17 -11.69 -2.73
N GLN A 109 -5.54 -11.25 -3.83
CA GLN A 109 -4.10 -10.96 -3.85
C GLN A 109 -3.75 -9.76 -2.96
N GLY A 110 -4.54 -8.70 -2.97
CA GLY A 110 -4.34 -7.53 -2.10
C GLY A 110 -4.36 -7.93 -0.63
N LYS A 111 -5.38 -8.70 -0.22
CA LYS A 111 -5.53 -9.12 1.18
C LYS A 111 -4.46 -10.13 1.62
N LEU A 112 -3.98 -11.00 0.73
CA LEU A 112 -2.80 -11.85 1.02
C LEU A 112 -1.54 -10.99 1.24
N ALA A 113 -1.35 -9.95 0.44
CA ALA A 113 -0.20 -9.05 0.61
C ALA A 113 -0.25 -8.29 1.95
N GLU A 114 -1.42 -7.82 2.37
CA GLU A 114 -1.58 -7.25 3.72
C GLU A 114 -1.23 -8.27 4.81
N CYS A 115 -1.67 -9.53 4.68
CA CYS A 115 -1.27 -10.60 5.60
C CYS A 115 0.26 -10.81 5.63
N ALA A 116 0.95 -10.71 4.49
CA ALA A 116 2.40 -10.83 4.43
C ALA A 116 3.09 -9.69 5.18
N VAL A 117 2.61 -8.45 5.03
CA VAL A 117 3.14 -7.28 5.74
C VAL A 117 2.86 -7.38 7.24
N CYS A 118 1.67 -7.83 7.65
CA CYS A 118 1.37 -8.10 9.07
C CYS A 118 2.30 -9.16 9.66
N ASN A 119 2.60 -10.23 8.92
CA ASN A 119 3.58 -11.25 9.35
C ASN A 119 4.98 -10.64 9.54
N PHE A 120 5.39 -9.68 8.70
CA PHE A 120 6.64 -8.96 8.89
C PHE A 120 6.60 -8.12 10.17
N PHE A 121 5.56 -7.35 10.41
CA PHE A 121 5.41 -6.54 11.61
C PHE A 121 5.37 -7.38 12.89
N HIS A 122 4.68 -8.53 12.89
CA HIS A 122 4.72 -9.47 14.01
C HIS A 122 6.14 -9.96 14.32
N LYS A 123 6.94 -10.24 13.27
CA LYS A 123 8.35 -10.67 13.45
C LYS A 123 9.19 -9.61 14.14
N ILE A 124 8.90 -8.33 13.95
CA ILE A 124 9.64 -7.21 14.57
C ILE A 124 8.94 -6.65 15.82
N GLY A 125 7.92 -7.35 16.34
CA GLY A 125 7.33 -7.07 17.65
C GLY A 125 6.11 -6.14 17.66
N PHE A 126 5.49 -5.85 16.50
CA PHE A 126 4.22 -5.14 16.44
C PHE A 126 3.05 -6.10 16.27
N GLU A 127 2.02 -5.91 17.07
CA GLU A 127 0.73 -6.58 16.83
C GLU A 127 -0.07 -5.76 15.82
N THR A 128 -0.29 -6.33 14.66
CA THR A 128 -1.16 -5.77 13.62
C THR A 128 -1.86 -6.89 12.88
N VAL A 129 -3.07 -6.65 12.45
CA VAL A 129 -3.88 -7.62 11.71
C VAL A 129 -4.45 -6.93 10.47
N PRO A 130 -4.60 -7.66 9.35
CA PRO A 130 -5.31 -7.13 8.19
C PRO A 130 -6.76 -6.85 8.57
N ASP A 131 -7.31 -5.77 8.05
CA ASP A 131 -8.74 -5.50 8.20
C ASP A 131 -9.54 -6.43 7.29
N PHE A 132 -10.51 -7.13 7.88
CA PHE A 132 -11.47 -8.00 7.19
C PHE A 132 -12.91 -7.49 7.32
N GLU A 133 -13.10 -6.25 7.75
CA GLU A 133 -14.43 -5.66 7.79
C GLU A 133 -14.92 -5.34 6.39
N THR A 134 -16.22 -5.47 6.19
CA THR A 134 -16.90 -5.10 4.96
C THR A 134 -17.57 -3.75 5.16
N TYR A 135 -17.27 -2.79 4.29
CA TYR A 135 -17.81 -1.44 4.38
C TYR A 135 -18.93 -1.24 3.35
N ASP A 136 -19.91 -0.40 3.71
CA ASP A 136 -20.99 0.01 2.81
C ASP A 136 -20.48 0.78 1.59
N LEU A 137 -21.29 0.81 0.52
CA LEU A 137 -21.04 1.59 -0.70
C LEU A 137 -20.61 3.04 -0.35
N GLY A 138 -19.40 3.40 -0.78
CA GLY A 138 -18.83 4.75 -0.59
C GLY A 138 -18.00 4.95 0.67
N LYS A 139 -17.92 3.97 1.57
CA LYS A 139 -16.90 3.93 2.62
C LYS A 139 -15.76 3.02 2.15
N TRP A 140 -14.63 3.61 1.84
CA TRP A 140 -13.45 2.89 1.42
C TRP A 140 -12.54 2.69 2.61
N ASP A 141 -11.93 1.51 2.69
CA ASP A 141 -10.76 1.34 3.54
C ASP A 141 -9.71 2.38 3.12
N THR A 142 -9.43 3.30 4.02
CA THR A 142 -8.62 4.48 3.71
C THR A 142 -7.14 4.19 3.81
N VAL A 143 -6.77 3.11 4.54
CA VAL A 143 -5.37 2.72 4.80
C VAL A 143 -5.29 1.20 4.87
N ASP A 144 -4.33 0.61 4.14
CA ASP A 144 -4.17 -0.85 4.13
C ASP A 144 -3.71 -1.38 5.52
N ILE A 145 -2.76 -0.69 6.18
CA ILE A 145 -2.26 -1.06 7.52
C ILE A 145 -1.85 0.20 8.29
N THR A 146 -2.29 0.30 9.55
CA THR A 146 -1.78 1.30 10.51
C THR A 146 -0.93 0.60 11.56
N VAL A 147 0.32 1.06 11.77
CA VAL A 147 1.25 0.51 12.76
C VAL A 147 2.16 1.60 13.32
N GLY A 148 2.30 1.67 14.65
CA GLY A 148 3.10 2.72 15.31
C GLY A 148 2.61 4.14 14.99
N GLY A 149 1.33 4.34 14.68
CA GLY A 149 0.76 5.62 14.24
C GLY A 149 1.17 6.02 12.82
N LYS A 150 1.72 5.09 12.03
CA LYS A 150 2.13 5.27 10.64
C LYS A 150 1.19 4.56 9.69
N GLU A 151 0.90 5.18 8.55
CA GLU A 151 0.03 4.68 7.52
C GLU A 151 0.84 4.03 6.40
N ILE A 152 0.65 2.73 6.21
CA ILE A 152 1.39 1.91 5.27
C ILE A 152 0.44 1.48 4.15
N SER A 153 0.79 1.83 2.91
CA SER A 153 0.12 1.31 1.73
C SER A 153 0.79 0.03 1.26
N VAL A 154 0.01 -1.01 1.01
CA VAL A 154 0.50 -2.31 0.52
C VAL A 154 0.19 -2.44 -0.96
N LYS A 155 1.20 -2.74 -1.75
CA LYS A 155 1.06 -2.98 -3.19
C LYS A 155 1.54 -4.37 -3.52
N SER A 156 0.78 -5.09 -4.33
CA SER A 156 1.10 -6.47 -4.70
C SER A 156 1.22 -6.66 -6.20
N THR A 157 2.03 -7.64 -6.57
CA THR A 157 2.19 -8.09 -7.95
C THR A 157 2.47 -9.60 -8.02
N LYS A 158 2.54 -10.13 -9.23
CA LYS A 158 2.94 -11.51 -9.52
C LYS A 158 4.42 -11.73 -9.18
N SER A 159 4.84 -12.97 -8.98
CA SER A 159 6.22 -13.33 -8.60
C SER A 159 7.29 -12.75 -9.56
N PHE A 160 6.98 -12.59 -10.83
CA PHE A 160 7.88 -12.01 -11.82
C PHE A 160 7.75 -10.49 -12.00
N GLY A 161 6.84 -9.82 -11.28
CA GLY A 161 6.69 -8.36 -11.35
C GLY A 161 7.90 -7.62 -10.82
N GLN A 162 8.37 -6.63 -11.57
CA GLN A 162 9.60 -5.89 -11.28
C GLN A 162 9.39 -4.38 -11.06
N LEU A 163 8.14 -3.92 -11.15
CA LEU A 163 7.78 -2.51 -10.95
C LEU A 163 6.68 -2.37 -9.92
N LEU A 164 6.87 -1.47 -8.97
CA LEU A 164 5.79 -0.80 -8.28
C LEU A 164 5.26 0.27 -9.23
N LEU A 165 3.96 0.19 -9.54
CA LEU A 165 3.27 1.09 -10.44
C LEU A 165 2.18 1.85 -9.69
N LEU A 166 2.15 3.17 -9.87
CA LEU A 166 1.18 4.09 -9.27
C LEU A 166 0.61 5.00 -10.35
N GLU A 167 -0.69 4.91 -10.64
CA GLU A 167 -1.31 5.70 -11.71
C GLU A 167 -1.12 7.20 -11.46
N THR A 168 -0.54 7.92 -12.43
CA THR A 168 -0.11 9.32 -12.25
C THR A 168 -1.24 10.24 -11.83
N LYS A 169 -2.45 10.00 -12.34
CA LYS A 169 -3.64 10.82 -12.02
C LYS A 169 -4.13 10.71 -10.58
N ASP A 170 -3.73 9.65 -9.87
CA ASP A 170 -4.16 9.39 -8.50
C ASP A 170 -3.28 10.09 -7.45
N TRP A 171 -2.20 10.74 -7.86
CA TRP A 171 -1.22 11.34 -6.95
C TRP A 171 -0.94 12.81 -7.26
N ASP A 172 -1.01 13.65 -6.26
CA ASP A 172 -0.60 15.03 -6.40
C ASP A 172 0.93 15.20 -6.24
N LYS A 173 1.43 16.42 -6.51
CA LYS A 173 2.87 16.76 -6.41
C LYS A 173 3.48 16.54 -5.02
N ASN A 174 2.67 16.41 -3.97
CA ASN A 174 3.10 16.17 -2.59
C ASN A 174 3.00 14.69 -2.21
N ALA A 175 2.82 13.79 -3.19
CA ALA A 175 2.57 12.37 -2.99
C ALA A 175 1.36 12.09 -2.07
N CYS A 176 0.31 12.91 -2.20
CA CYS A 176 -0.97 12.70 -1.58
C CYS A 176 -1.89 11.95 -2.55
N TYR A 177 -2.58 10.91 -2.06
CA TYR A 177 -3.52 10.12 -2.85
C TYR A 177 -4.82 10.90 -3.04
N ILE A 178 -5.06 11.35 -4.26
CA ILE A 178 -6.17 12.27 -4.60
C ILE A 178 -7.54 11.69 -4.27
N PRO A 179 -7.84 10.39 -4.55
CA PRO A 179 -9.17 9.84 -4.27
C PRO A 179 -9.57 9.84 -2.79
N ASN A 180 -8.61 9.87 -1.86
CA ASN A 180 -8.86 9.89 -0.42
C ASN A 180 -8.62 11.28 0.21
N LYS A 181 -8.29 12.29 -0.59
CA LYS A 181 -7.92 13.62 -0.10
C LYS A 181 -9.03 14.32 0.67
N ASP A 182 -10.26 14.17 0.21
CA ASP A 182 -11.43 14.81 0.83
C ASP A 182 -11.82 14.17 2.17
N SER A 183 -11.41 12.91 2.41
CA SER A 183 -11.59 12.21 3.69
C SER A 183 -10.46 12.47 4.70
N GLY A 184 -9.44 13.25 4.31
CA GLY A 184 -8.28 13.55 5.17
C GLY A 184 -7.23 12.44 5.26
N ASN A 185 -7.37 11.34 4.50
CA ASN A 185 -6.58 10.11 4.62
C ASN A 185 -5.76 9.77 3.36
N GLY A 186 -5.31 10.79 2.62
CA GLY A 186 -4.54 10.59 1.38
C GLY A 186 -3.01 10.50 1.58
N GLU A 187 -2.52 10.51 2.80
CA GLU A 187 -1.08 10.56 3.09
C GLU A 187 -0.59 9.23 3.67
N TYR A 188 0.31 8.56 2.95
CA TYR A 188 0.96 7.33 3.41
C TYR A 188 2.40 7.61 3.79
N ASP A 189 2.89 7.01 4.89
CA ASP A 189 4.29 7.13 5.32
C ASP A 189 5.22 6.23 4.49
N ALA A 190 4.72 5.06 4.08
CA ALA A 190 5.47 4.11 3.25
C ALA A 190 4.55 3.29 2.32
N PHE A 191 5.16 2.78 1.24
CA PHE A 191 4.54 1.88 0.26
C PHE A 191 5.33 0.59 0.23
N VAL A 192 4.77 -0.48 0.77
CA VAL A 192 5.41 -1.80 0.81
C VAL A 192 5.02 -2.59 -0.43
N PHE A 193 5.99 -3.24 -1.06
CA PHE A 193 5.79 -3.99 -2.29
C PHE A 193 5.99 -5.49 -2.09
N ILE A 194 4.94 -6.25 -2.38
CA ILE A 194 4.88 -7.70 -2.16
C ILE A 194 4.70 -8.41 -3.50
N ARG A 195 5.49 -9.44 -3.75
CA ARG A 195 5.27 -10.39 -4.85
C ARG A 195 4.62 -11.65 -4.31
N LEU A 196 3.64 -12.17 -5.05
CA LEU A 196 2.87 -13.37 -4.69
C LEU A 196 3.07 -14.46 -5.74
N ASP A 197 3.16 -15.69 -5.29
CA ASP A 197 3.20 -16.90 -6.10
C ASP A 197 2.25 -17.96 -5.54
N PRO A 198 1.39 -18.56 -6.36
CA PRO A 198 1.11 -18.27 -7.77
C PRO A 198 0.32 -16.96 -7.97
N SER A 199 0.19 -16.51 -9.22
CA SER A 199 -0.74 -15.44 -9.58
C SER A 199 -2.18 -15.96 -9.56
N CYS A 200 -3.04 -15.33 -8.75
CA CYS A 200 -4.47 -15.65 -8.71
C CYS A 200 -5.14 -15.38 -10.06
N GLU A 201 -4.80 -14.24 -10.68
CA GLU A 201 -5.32 -13.87 -12.00
C GLU A 201 -5.02 -14.95 -13.05
N GLU A 202 -3.76 -15.42 -13.14
CA GLU A 202 -3.39 -16.46 -14.10
C GLU A 202 -4.05 -17.80 -13.79
N LEU A 203 -4.18 -18.13 -12.51
CA LEU A 203 -4.89 -19.34 -12.09
C LEU A 203 -6.36 -19.31 -12.52
N LEU A 204 -7.06 -18.22 -12.23
CA LEU A 204 -8.46 -18.06 -12.63
C LEU A 204 -8.62 -17.99 -14.15
N LYS A 205 -7.67 -17.39 -14.87
CA LYS A 205 -7.68 -17.37 -16.34
C LYS A 205 -7.59 -18.79 -16.91
N ARG A 206 -6.69 -19.63 -16.37
CA ARG A 206 -6.56 -21.04 -16.79
C ARG A 206 -7.83 -21.85 -16.50
N CYS A 207 -8.51 -21.56 -15.39
CA CYS A 207 -9.77 -22.20 -15.01
C CYS A 207 -11.01 -21.55 -15.68
N ARG A 208 -10.84 -20.57 -16.57
CA ARG A 208 -11.90 -19.80 -17.25
C ARG A 208 -12.85 -19.07 -16.30
N MET A 209 -12.36 -18.70 -15.11
CA MET A 209 -13.13 -18.02 -14.07
C MET A 209 -12.77 -16.54 -13.92
N LEU A 210 -11.74 -16.04 -14.61
CA LEU A 210 -11.30 -14.66 -14.48
C LEU A 210 -12.36 -13.65 -14.99
N TYR A 211 -13.05 -13.99 -16.07
CA TYR A 211 -14.02 -13.11 -16.71
C TYR A 211 -15.47 -13.53 -16.45
N THR A 212 -15.72 -14.18 -15.31
CA THR A 212 -17.09 -14.55 -14.89
C THR A 212 -17.67 -13.50 -13.94
N ASP A 213 -19.00 -13.40 -13.91
CA ASP A 213 -19.74 -12.61 -12.93
C ASP A 213 -20.40 -13.49 -11.85
N GLU A 214 -20.26 -14.80 -11.96
CA GLU A 214 -20.76 -15.79 -11.01
C GLU A 214 -19.69 -16.86 -10.76
N ALA A 215 -19.59 -17.35 -9.54
CA ALA A 215 -18.71 -18.46 -9.18
C ALA A 215 -19.35 -19.29 -8.05
N ASP A 216 -19.28 -20.62 -8.19
CA ASP A 216 -19.61 -21.52 -7.09
C ASP A 216 -18.55 -21.45 -6.02
N TYR A 217 -18.97 -21.30 -4.75
CA TYR A 217 -18.09 -21.12 -3.59
C TYR A 217 -17.13 -22.30 -3.42
N GLU A 218 -17.64 -23.53 -3.42
CA GLU A 218 -16.84 -24.73 -3.16
C GLU A 218 -15.88 -25.04 -4.31
N VAL A 219 -16.31 -24.82 -5.55
CA VAL A 219 -15.47 -24.99 -6.73
C VAL A 219 -14.32 -24.00 -6.71
N LEU A 220 -14.59 -22.71 -6.48
CA LEU A 220 -13.56 -21.68 -6.45
C LEU A 220 -12.61 -21.88 -5.26
N LYS A 221 -13.15 -22.21 -4.07
CA LYS A 221 -12.37 -22.57 -2.88
C LYS A 221 -11.45 -23.74 -3.17
N GLY A 222 -11.96 -24.82 -3.76
CA GLY A 222 -11.17 -25.98 -4.10
C GLY A 222 -9.99 -25.68 -5.03
N ILE A 223 -10.19 -24.81 -6.02
CA ILE A 223 -9.10 -24.36 -6.93
C ILE A 223 -7.98 -23.66 -6.18
N LEU A 224 -8.31 -22.76 -5.25
CA LEU A 224 -7.33 -21.96 -4.54
C LEU A 224 -6.64 -22.72 -3.42
N MET A 225 -7.39 -23.51 -2.65
CA MET A 225 -6.86 -24.28 -1.51
C MET A 225 -5.92 -25.42 -1.93
N GLN A 226 -5.98 -25.89 -3.18
CA GLN A 226 -5.04 -26.87 -3.72
C GLN A 226 -3.65 -26.30 -4.04
N ARG A 227 -3.45 -24.98 -3.91
CA ARG A 227 -2.19 -24.32 -4.26
C ARG A 227 -1.41 -23.95 -3.01
N LYS A 228 -0.09 -24.11 -3.10
CA LYS A 228 0.83 -23.49 -2.14
C LYS A 228 0.93 -22.01 -2.51
N TRP A 229 0.50 -21.13 -1.62
CA TRP A 229 0.63 -19.68 -1.77
C TRP A 229 1.83 -19.19 -0.99
N SER A 230 2.72 -18.48 -1.64
CA SER A 230 3.92 -17.91 -1.04
C SER A 230 4.09 -16.45 -1.41
N TYR A 231 4.98 -15.76 -0.72
CA TYR A 231 5.26 -14.37 -0.95
C TYR A 231 6.75 -14.03 -0.81
N ASN A 232 7.10 -12.90 -1.41
CA ASN A 232 8.36 -12.22 -1.24
C ASN A 232 8.10 -10.77 -0.90
N CYS A 233 8.62 -10.31 0.23
CA CYS A 233 8.64 -8.90 0.63
C CYS A 233 9.81 -8.23 -0.09
N VAL A 234 9.55 -7.59 -1.22
CA VAL A 234 10.61 -7.00 -2.06
C VAL A 234 11.31 -5.85 -1.35
N GLY A 235 10.53 -5.00 -0.69
CA GLY A 235 11.02 -3.80 -0.05
C GLY A 235 9.92 -2.74 0.03
N PHE A 236 10.33 -1.51 0.31
CA PHE A 236 9.41 -0.38 0.40
C PHE A 236 10.03 0.91 -0.12
N ILE A 237 9.18 1.91 -0.35
CA ILE A 237 9.56 3.30 -0.55
C ILE A 237 8.85 4.18 0.47
N THR A 238 9.44 5.32 0.82
CA THR A 238 8.81 6.34 1.67
C THR A 238 7.99 7.31 0.84
N ARG A 239 7.18 8.14 1.51
CA ARG A 239 6.50 9.26 0.87
C ARG A 239 7.48 10.24 0.19
N ASP A 240 8.63 10.48 0.79
CA ASP A 240 9.63 11.39 0.22
C ASP A 240 10.30 10.77 -1.02
N ASP A 241 10.51 9.45 -1.03
CA ASP A 241 10.93 8.73 -2.24
C ASP A 241 9.88 8.92 -3.36
N LEU A 242 8.58 8.82 -3.05
CA LEU A 242 7.53 9.04 -4.06
C LEU A 242 7.48 10.49 -4.55
N LYS A 243 7.65 11.48 -3.66
CA LYS A 243 7.79 12.90 -4.07
C LYS A 243 8.96 13.10 -5.04
N TYR A 244 10.10 12.42 -4.77
CA TYR A 244 11.26 12.46 -5.67
C TYR A 244 10.92 11.87 -7.05
N ILE A 245 10.26 10.72 -7.10
CA ILE A 245 9.81 10.04 -8.33
C ILE A 245 8.89 10.95 -9.14
N ILE A 246 7.91 11.57 -8.49
CA ILE A 246 6.95 12.51 -9.12
C ILE A 246 7.70 13.72 -9.68
N LYS A 247 8.52 14.38 -8.85
CA LYS A 247 9.27 15.59 -9.21
C LYS A 247 10.21 15.36 -10.40
N ASN A 248 10.82 14.19 -10.47
CA ASN A 248 11.80 13.86 -11.50
C ASN A 248 11.22 13.12 -12.72
N GLY A 249 9.88 12.95 -12.78
CA GLY A 249 9.18 12.41 -13.94
C GLY A 249 9.60 10.96 -14.25
N PHE A 250 9.58 10.08 -13.25
CA PHE A 250 9.71 8.63 -13.45
C PHE A 250 8.37 8.06 -13.92
N VAL A 251 8.03 8.31 -15.18
CA VAL A 251 6.73 8.00 -15.77
C VAL A 251 6.88 6.93 -16.84
N LEU A 252 6.00 5.93 -16.79
CA LEU A 252 5.78 4.94 -17.84
C LEU A 252 4.45 5.29 -18.51
N PRO A 253 4.47 5.77 -19.76
CA PRO A 253 3.28 6.29 -20.43
C PRO A 253 2.24 5.21 -20.70
N GLN A 254 0.96 5.61 -20.78
CA GLN A 254 -0.08 4.75 -21.31
C GLN A 254 0.25 4.34 -22.75
N GLY A 255 0.04 3.06 -23.08
CA GLY A 255 0.37 2.50 -24.39
C GLY A 255 1.82 2.09 -24.56
N ALA A 256 2.74 2.50 -23.66
CA ALA A 256 4.12 2.04 -23.69
C ALA A 256 4.20 0.50 -23.56
N MET A 257 5.18 -0.10 -24.23
CA MET A 257 5.41 -1.53 -24.20
C MET A 257 6.47 -1.90 -23.16
N LEU A 258 6.06 -2.51 -22.06
CA LEU A 258 6.99 -3.01 -21.05
C LEU A 258 7.62 -4.32 -21.50
N ASN A 259 8.96 -4.35 -21.53
CA ASN A 259 9.78 -5.44 -22.08
C ASN A 259 9.38 -5.85 -23.51
N GLY A 260 8.90 -4.89 -24.29
CA GLY A 260 8.52 -5.11 -25.69
C GLY A 260 7.27 -5.99 -25.90
N SER A 261 6.56 -6.37 -24.83
CA SER A 261 5.46 -7.35 -24.94
C SER A 261 4.20 -7.00 -24.14
N THR A 262 4.31 -6.19 -23.10
CA THR A 262 3.16 -5.88 -22.20
C THR A 262 2.75 -4.42 -22.37
N PRO A 263 1.61 -4.13 -23.00
CA PRO A 263 1.12 -2.77 -23.15
C PRO A 263 0.63 -2.22 -21.80
N MET A 264 0.98 -0.96 -21.53
CA MET A 264 0.51 -0.25 -20.34
C MET A 264 -0.90 0.28 -20.57
N ASP A 265 -1.83 -0.12 -19.71
CA ASP A 265 -3.24 0.29 -19.76
C ASP A 265 -3.49 1.71 -19.22
N ALA A 266 -2.56 2.23 -18.41
CA ALA A 266 -2.59 3.57 -17.86
C ALA A 266 -1.18 4.16 -17.76
N GLU A 267 -1.08 5.49 -17.64
CA GLU A 267 0.16 6.16 -17.30
C GLU A 267 0.47 5.97 -15.82
N ASN A 268 1.71 5.57 -15.50
CA ASN A 268 2.12 5.24 -14.14
C ASN A 268 3.44 5.89 -13.76
N TYR A 269 3.55 6.38 -12.51
CA TYR A 269 4.84 6.47 -11.86
C TYR A 269 5.38 5.07 -11.61
N TYR A 270 6.69 4.88 -11.76
CA TYR A 270 7.30 3.57 -11.57
C TYR A 270 8.50 3.60 -10.64
N ILE A 271 8.69 2.52 -9.90
CA ILE A 271 9.89 2.24 -9.13
C ILE A 271 10.32 0.80 -9.41
N GLN A 272 11.58 0.59 -9.76
CA GLN A 272 12.13 -0.74 -9.99
C GLN A 272 12.41 -1.45 -8.68
N THR A 273 12.29 -2.78 -8.66
CA THR A 273 12.49 -3.58 -7.44
C THR A 273 13.89 -3.43 -6.83
N GLY A 274 14.91 -3.21 -7.65
CA GLY A 274 16.29 -2.99 -7.19
C GLY A 274 16.54 -1.62 -6.54
N ASP A 275 15.60 -0.68 -6.69
CA ASP A 275 15.68 0.66 -6.10
C ASP A 275 14.94 0.76 -4.76
N MET A 276 14.27 -0.29 -4.30
CA MET A 276 13.50 -0.28 -3.07
C MET A 276 14.40 -0.36 -1.83
N ARG A 277 13.90 0.17 -0.72
CA ARG A 277 14.56 0.03 0.59
C ARG A 277 14.35 -1.38 1.11
N PRO A 278 15.36 -1.99 1.78
CA PRO A 278 15.18 -3.27 2.45
C PRO A 278 14.08 -3.21 3.50
N MET A 279 13.29 -4.28 3.62
CA MET A 279 12.19 -4.35 4.60
C MET A 279 12.65 -4.10 6.04
N GLU A 280 13.88 -4.46 6.37
CA GLU A 280 14.46 -4.27 7.71
C GLU A 280 14.54 -2.79 8.12
N GLU A 281 14.65 -1.88 7.15
CA GLU A 281 14.65 -0.44 7.40
C GLU A 281 13.25 0.11 7.72
N LEU A 282 12.18 -0.61 7.41
CA LEU A 282 10.80 -0.19 7.68
C LEU A 282 10.55 0.02 9.18
N LYS A 283 11.27 -0.72 10.04
CA LYS A 283 11.23 -0.51 11.49
C LYS A 283 11.57 0.93 11.89
N ASN A 284 12.47 1.60 11.15
CA ASN A 284 12.89 2.98 11.46
C ASN A 284 11.78 4.00 11.11
N ILE A 285 10.80 3.61 10.31
CA ILE A 285 9.62 4.44 10.00
C ILE A 285 8.60 4.35 11.14
N VAL A 286 8.39 3.14 11.67
CA VAL A 286 7.35 2.85 12.68
C VAL A 286 7.83 3.01 14.13
N TYR A 287 9.15 3.01 14.37
CA TYR A 287 9.79 3.41 15.64
C TYR A 287 10.51 4.75 15.41
N PRO A 288 9.89 5.87 15.71
CA PRO A 288 10.51 7.20 15.58
C PRO A 288 11.62 7.43 16.63
#